data_e058591a361268db7597fbab39e2eda7
#
_entry.id   e058591a361268db7597fbab39e2eda7
#
_cell.length_a   1.000
_cell.length_b   1.000
_cell.length_c   1.000
_cell.angle_alpha   90.00
_cell.angle_beta   90.00
_cell.angle_gamma   90.00
#
_symmetry.space_group_name_H-M   'P 1'
#
loop_
_entity.id
_entity.type
_entity.pdbx_description
1 polymer ?
#
loop_
_entity_poly.entity_id
_entity_poly.type
_entity_poly.pdbx_seq_one_letter_code
_entity_poly.pdbx_strand_id
1 'polypeptide(L)'
;MSNQLQLINPPELGRHSGYSQGVRTQAGPMLFISGQVGWDEQSRIVSADFGEQFAKALSNMLAVVRAAGGQPESVVRLTIYVINRMEYIGSLKKVGEAYRQQMGKHYPAMTLIEVKGLVEDGAKLEIEATAAL
;
A
#
# COMPACT_ATOMS: atom_id res chain seq x y z
N MET A 1 -8.01 1.58 -22.16
CA MET A 1 -7.75 0.20 -21.71
C MET A 1 -6.78 0.23 -20.54
N SER A 2 -7.04 -0.59 -19.56
CA SER A 2 -6.14 -0.68 -18.41
C SER A 2 -4.88 -1.45 -18.82
N ASN A 3 -3.76 -1.09 -18.19
CA ASN A 3 -2.50 -1.79 -18.32
C ASN A 3 -2.64 -3.16 -17.67
N GLN A 4 -2.32 -4.23 -18.40
CA GLN A 4 -2.31 -5.57 -17.83
C GLN A 4 -0.96 -5.82 -17.18
N LEU A 5 -1.01 -6.12 -15.88
CA LEU A 5 0.18 -6.44 -15.11
C LEU A 5 0.45 -7.94 -15.16
N GLN A 6 1.71 -8.30 -15.18
CA GLN A 6 2.15 -9.67 -15.04
C GLN A 6 2.86 -9.83 -13.70
N LEU A 7 2.32 -10.70 -12.85
CA LEU A 7 2.94 -11.01 -11.56
C LEU A 7 4.04 -12.05 -11.78
N ILE A 8 5.21 -11.77 -11.22
CA ILE A 8 6.41 -12.60 -11.41
C ILE A 8 6.80 -13.18 -10.06
N ASN A 9 6.66 -14.49 -9.92
CA ASN A 9 6.93 -15.19 -8.66
C ASN A 9 7.76 -16.43 -8.93
N PRO A 10 9.11 -16.29 -9.10
CA PRO A 10 9.97 -17.42 -9.41
C PRO A 10 9.95 -18.46 -8.27
N PRO A 11 9.86 -19.76 -8.60
CA PRO A 11 9.80 -20.80 -7.56
C PRO A 11 11.03 -20.84 -6.65
N GLU A 12 12.20 -20.47 -7.17
CA GLU A 12 13.44 -20.48 -6.40
C GLU A 12 13.46 -19.47 -5.26
N LEU A 13 12.54 -18.49 -5.24
CA LEU A 13 12.42 -17.55 -4.13
C LEU A 13 11.49 -18.06 -3.03
N GLY A 14 10.95 -19.26 -3.19
CA GLY A 14 10.14 -19.91 -2.17
C GLY A 14 8.74 -19.35 -2.05
N ARG A 15 8.15 -19.55 -0.88
CA ARG A 15 6.78 -19.09 -0.61
C ARG A 15 6.74 -17.60 -0.34
N HIS A 16 5.64 -16.99 -0.76
CA HIS A 16 5.32 -15.60 -0.45
C HIS A 16 3.84 -15.51 -0.08
N SER A 17 3.47 -14.49 0.67
CA SER A 17 2.08 -14.28 1.08
C SER A 17 1.83 -12.80 1.21
N GLY A 18 0.75 -12.33 0.58
CA GLY A 18 0.31 -10.94 0.65
C GLY A 18 1.08 -9.98 -0.23
N TYR A 19 1.95 -10.48 -1.11
CA TYR A 19 2.69 -9.67 -2.08
C TYR A 19 3.14 -10.53 -3.24
N SER A 20 3.61 -9.89 -4.33
CA SER A 20 4.28 -10.55 -5.44
C SER A 20 5.76 -10.21 -5.41
N GLN A 21 6.61 -11.12 -5.85
CA GLN A 21 8.06 -10.91 -5.89
C GLN A 21 8.42 -9.80 -6.87
N GLY A 22 7.73 -9.76 -8.01
CA GLY A 22 7.93 -8.72 -9.00
C GLY A 22 6.66 -8.50 -9.80
N VAL A 23 6.58 -7.36 -10.47
CA VAL A 23 5.47 -7.04 -11.37
C VAL A 23 6.04 -6.45 -12.65
N ARG A 24 5.66 -7.04 -13.78
CA ARG A 24 5.97 -6.48 -15.10
C ARG A 24 4.76 -5.68 -15.58
N THR A 25 5.01 -4.47 -16.04
CA THR A 25 3.97 -3.63 -16.64
C THR A 25 4.28 -3.42 -18.12
N GLN A 26 3.25 -3.12 -18.89
CA GLN A 26 3.40 -2.72 -20.28
C GLN A 26 3.82 -1.24 -20.35
N ALA A 27 4.28 -0.80 -21.52
CA ALA A 27 4.58 0.60 -21.75
C ALA A 27 3.30 1.44 -21.59
N GLY A 28 3.43 2.61 -20.98
CA GLY A 28 2.30 3.51 -20.77
C GLY A 28 2.59 4.50 -19.65
N PRO A 29 1.60 5.35 -19.33
CA PRO A 29 1.78 6.32 -18.26
C PRO A 29 2.00 5.64 -16.91
N MET A 30 2.87 6.24 -16.10
CA MET A 30 3.13 5.81 -14.73
C MET A 30 2.69 6.90 -13.77
N LEU A 31 2.13 6.48 -12.66
CA LEU A 31 1.70 7.38 -11.59
C LEU A 31 2.54 7.10 -10.35
N PHE A 32 3.16 8.15 -9.82
CA PHE A 32 3.96 8.06 -8.61
C PHE A 32 3.17 8.74 -7.49
N ILE A 33 2.88 8.00 -6.43
CA ILE A 33 2.02 8.45 -5.36
C ILE A 33 2.86 8.73 -4.13
N SER A 34 2.79 9.97 -3.65
CA SER A 34 3.50 10.39 -2.43
C SER A 34 3.07 9.57 -1.22
N GLY A 35 3.91 9.51 -0.22
CA GLY A 35 3.60 8.87 1.03
C GLY A 35 2.30 9.39 1.63
N GLN A 36 1.42 8.46 2.00
CA GLN A 36 0.12 8.76 2.61
C GLN A 36 0.11 8.21 4.02
N VAL A 37 -0.30 9.04 4.97
CA VAL A 37 -0.53 8.60 6.34
C VAL A 37 -2.04 8.47 6.58
N GLY A 38 -2.42 7.96 7.75
CA GLY A 38 -3.83 7.76 8.07
C GLY A 38 -4.53 9.01 8.55
N TRP A 39 -4.52 10.07 7.76
CA TRP A 39 -5.17 11.34 8.12
C TRP A 39 -6.38 11.65 7.25
N ASP A 40 -7.26 12.50 7.80
CA ASP A 40 -8.45 12.96 7.11
C ASP A 40 -8.15 14.19 6.23
N GLU A 41 -9.19 14.77 5.64
CA GLU A 41 -9.07 15.94 4.76
C GLU A 41 -8.65 17.22 5.48
N GLN A 42 -8.69 17.24 6.82
CA GLN A 42 -8.15 18.32 7.63
C GLN A 42 -6.73 18.01 8.11
N SER A 43 -6.10 16.98 7.57
CA SER A 43 -4.74 16.56 7.93
C SER A 43 -4.63 16.15 9.40
N ARG A 44 -5.67 15.50 9.94
CA ARG A 44 -5.68 14.97 11.30
C ARG A 44 -5.66 13.45 11.26
N ILE A 45 -4.77 12.85 12.04
CA ILE A 45 -4.72 11.39 12.16
C ILE A 45 -6.07 10.90 12.71
N VAL A 46 -6.68 9.95 12.00
CA VAL A 46 -8.06 9.52 12.29
C VAL A 46 -8.18 8.72 13.59
N SER A 47 -7.11 8.09 14.06
CA SER A 47 -7.17 7.16 15.19
C SER A 47 -5.75 6.83 15.66
N ALA A 48 -5.63 6.44 16.91
CA ALA A 48 -4.38 5.90 17.44
C ALA A 48 -4.22 4.40 17.11
N ASP A 49 -5.25 3.75 16.59
CA ASP A 49 -5.20 2.33 16.25
C ASP A 49 -4.45 2.12 14.93
N PHE A 50 -3.47 1.19 14.94
CA PHE A 50 -2.66 0.91 13.76
C PHE A 50 -3.52 0.46 12.57
N GLY A 51 -4.45 -0.47 12.79
CA GLY A 51 -5.30 -1.00 11.73
C GLY A 51 -6.17 0.06 11.08
N GLU A 52 -6.71 0.99 11.89
CA GLU A 52 -7.53 2.09 11.37
C GLU A 52 -6.67 3.09 10.59
N GLN A 53 -5.46 3.39 11.07
CA GLN A 53 -4.53 4.22 10.32
C GLN A 53 -4.14 3.59 8.99
N PHE A 54 -3.90 2.26 9.00
CA PHE A 54 -3.59 1.52 7.77
C PHE A 54 -4.73 1.63 6.76
N ALA A 55 -5.95 1.37 7.19
CA ALA A 55 -7.12 1.44 6.31
C ALA A 55 -7.25 2.84 5.70
N LYS A 56 -7.04 3.88 6.49
CA LYS A 56 -7.16 5.26 6.00
C LYS A 56 -6.02 5.63 5.06
N ALA A 57 -4.79 5.26 5.38
CA ALA A 57 -3.63 5.52 4.51
C ALA A 57 -3.79 4.82 3.15
N LEU A 58 -4.25 3.56 3.17
CA LEU A 58 -4.50 2.81 1.95
C LEU A 58 -5.60 3.47 1.11
N SER A 59 -6.68 3.90 1.77
CA SER A 59 -7.77 4.63 1.12
C SER A 59 -7.27 5.94 0.48
N ASN A 60 -6.42 6.67 1.18
CA ASN A 60 -5.85 7.92 0.66
C ASN A 60 -4.98 7.66 -0.57
N MET A 61 -4.18 6.62 -0.54
CA MET A 61 -3.35 6.21 -1.68
C MET A 61 -4.24 5.87 -2.89
N LEU A 62 -5.29 5.09 -2.68
CA LEU A 62 -6.21 4.71 -3.75
C LEU A 62 -7.01 5.89 -4.29
N ALA A 63 -7.28 6.91 -3.47
CA ALA A 63 -7.93 8.12 -3.96
C ALA A 63 -7.09 8.80 -5.04
N VAL A 64 -5.76 8.82 -4.87
CA VAL A 64 -4.86 9.37 -5.89
C VAL A 64 -4.91 8.52 -7.16
N VAL A 65 -4.88 7.20 -7.02
CA VAL A 65 -4.96 6.27 -8.16
C VAL A 65 -6.24 6.51 -8.96
N ARG A 66 -7.38 6.60 -8.26
CA ARG A 66 -8.68 6.81 -8.91
C ARG A 66 -8.77 8.18 -9.58
N ALA A 67 -8.22 9.21 -8.95
CA ALA A 67 -8.19 10.56 -9.53
C ALA A 67 -7.40 10.59 -10.84
N ALA A 68 -6.44 9.71 -11.02
CA ALA A 68 -5.65 9.59 -12.24
C ALA A 68 -6.28 8.64 -13.26
N GLY A 69 -7.48 8.11 -12.98
CA GLY A 69 -8.18 7.21 -13.89
C GLY A 69 -7.85 5.74 -13.72
N GLY A 70 -7.09 5.40 -12.69
CA GLY A 70 -6.73 4.01 -12.40
C GLY A 70 -7.66 3.37 -11.38
N GLN A 71 -7.31 2.17 -10.98
CA GLN A 71 -8.05 1.37 -10.02
C GLN A 71 -7.04 0.56 -9.19
N PRO A 72 -7.46 -0.12 -8.11
CA PRO A 72 -6.51 -0.85 -7.27
C PRO A 72 -5.58 -1.78 -8.04
N GLU A 73 -6.09 -2.44 -9.08
CA GLU A 73 -5.30 -3.34 -9.93
C GLU A 73 -4.22 -2.62 -10.72
N SER A 74 -4.26 -1.29 -10.80
CA SER A 74 -3.22 -0.50 -11.45
C SER A 74 -1.95 -0.38 -10.62
N VAL A 75 -2.03 -0.63 -9.31
CA VAL A 75 -0.89 -0.50 -8.40
C VAL A 75 0.13 -1.59 -8.69
N VAL A 76 1.38 -1.18 -8.96
CA VAL A 76 2.47 -2.12 -9.26
C VAL A 76 3.40 -2.31 -8.07
N ARG A 77 3.50 -1.32 -7.20
CA ARG A 77 4.41 -1.36 -6.06
C ARG A 77 3.84 -0.56 -4.90
N LEU A 78 3.98 -1.15 -3.69
CA LEU A 78 3.70 -0.47 -2.42
C LEU A 78 4.96 -0.51 -1.57
N THR A 79 5.28 0.60 -0.93
CA THR A 79 6.24 0.63 0.17
C THR A 79 5.51 1.12 1.40
N ILE A 80 5.61 0.34 2.47
CA ILE A 80 4.94 0.63 3.74
C ILE A 80 6.00 0.84 4.80
N TYR A 81 6.06 2.06 5.33
CA TYR A 81 6.97 2.44 6.41
C TYR A 81 6.20 2.37 7.71
N VAL A 82 6.74 1.70 8.71
CA VAL A 82 6.12 1.63 10.04
C VAL A 82 7.13 2.07 11.09
N ILE A 83 6.65 2.70 12.18
CA ILE A 83 7.54 3.11 13.27
C ILE A 83 7.71 2.04 14.33
N ASN A 84 6.85 1.02 14.33
CA ASN A 84 6.94 -0.10 15.27
C ASN A 84 6.41 -1.36 14.59
N ARG A 85 7.34 -2.22 14.14
CA ARG A 85 6.97 -3.45 13.43
C ARG A 85 6.11 -4.38 14.27
N MET A 86 6.26 -4.32 15.61
CA MET A 86 5.46 -5.19 16.49
C MET A 86 4.00 -4.77 16.52
N GLU A 87 3.70 -3.47 16.35
CA GLU A 87 2.32 -3.04 16.18
C GLU A 87 1.71 -3.58 14.88
N TYR A 88 2.50 -3.56 13.82
CA TYR A 88 2.06 -4.15 12.55
C TYR A 88 1.77 -5.64 12.72
N ILE A 89 2.70 -6.38 13.31
CA ILE A 89 2.54 -7.83 13.53
C ILE A 89 1.32 -8.11 14.39
N GLY A 90 1.09 -7.29 15.42
CA GLY A 90 -0.07 -7.44 16.30
C GLY A 90 -1.39 -7.01 15.66
N SER A 91 -1.36 -6.38 14.50
CA SER A 91 -2.54 -5.86 13.80
C SER A 91 -2.83 -6.59 12.48
N LEU A 92 -2.19 -7.74 12.23
CA LEU A 92 -2.27 -8.44 10.95
C LEU A 92 -3.70 -8.74 10.51
N LYS A 93 -4.58 -9.08 11.46
CA LYS A 93 -5.97 -9.37 11.13
C LYS A 93 -6.68 -8.15 10.56
N LYS A 94 -6.59 -7.01 11.25
CA LYS A 94 -7.22 -5.75 10.78
C LYS A 94 -6.59 -5.26 9.49
N VAL A 95 -5.26 -5.34 9.39
CA VAL A 95 -4.53 -4.94 8.18
C VAL A 95 -4.98 -5.80 7.00
N GLY A 96 -5.05 -7.12 7.18
CA GLY A 96 -5.50 -8.04 6.13
C GLY A 96 -6.92 -7.79 5.70
N GLU A 97 -7.83 -7.52 6.64
CA GLU A 97 -9.22 -7.20 6.34
C GLU A 97 -9.33 -5.90 5.53
N ALA A 98 -8.64 -4.84 5.96
CA ALA A 98 -8.63 -3.56 5.26
C ALA A 98 -8.04 -3.70 3.86
N TYR A 99 -6.95 -4.47 3.74
CA TYR A 99 -6.31 -4.70 2.45
C TYR A 99 -7.26 -5.40 1.49
N ARG A 100 -7.85 -6.52 1.91
CA ARG A 100 -8.78 -7.28 1.05
C ARG A 100 -10.00 -6.45 0.66
N GLN A 101 -10.51 -5.64 1.58
CA GLN A 101 -11.68 -4.80 1.30
C GLN A 101 -11.39 -3.77 0.22
N GLN A 102 -10.18 -3.21 0.19
CA GLN A 102 -9.83 -2.10 -0.71
C GLN A 102 -9.08 -2.55 -1.96
N MET A 103 -8.18 -3.51 -1.83
CA MET A 103 -7.33 -4.00 -2.92
C MET A 103 -7.83 -5.31 -3.53
N GLY A 104 -8.78 -5.98 -2.86
CA GLY A 104 -9.25 -7.27 -3.31
C GLY A 104 -8.15 -8.33 -3.26
N LYS A 105 -8.02 -9.10 -4.33
CA LYS A 105 -7.00 -10.16 -4.45
C LYS A 105 -5.78 -9.69 -5.22
N HIS A 106 -5.59 -8.39 -5.33
CA HIS A 106 -4.43 -7.84 -6.04
C HIS A 106 -3.28 -7.62 -5.04
N TYR A 107 -2.19 -8.34 -5.24
CA TYR A 107 -1.02 -8.29 -4.40
C TYR A 107 0.21 -7.90 -5.23
N PRO A 108 0.49 -6.58 -5.35
CA PRO A 108 1.62 -6.11 -6.14
C PRO A 108 2.95 -6.37 -5.46
N ALA A 109 4.04 -5.92 -6.05
CA ALA A 109 5.33 -5.89 -5.40
C ALA A 109 5.24 -5.02 -4.15
N MET A 110 5.83 -5.46 -3.04
CA MET A 110 5.62 -4.80 -1.76
C MET A 110 6.85 -4.92 -0.87
N THR A 111 7.16 -3.85 -0.17
CA THR A 111 8.18 -3.82 0.88
C THR A 111 7.57 -3.16 2.10
N LEU A 112 7.80 -3.75 3.27
CA LEU A 112 7.43 -3.16 4.55
C LEU A 112 8.69 -3.05 5.39
N ILE A 113 8.93 -1.87 5.94
CA ILE A 113 10.18 -1.57 6.64
C ILE A 113 9.92 -0.69 7.86
N GLU A 114 10.58 -1.03 8.97
CA GLU A 114 10.54 -0.19 10.17
C GLU A 114 11.52 0.97 10.01
N VAL A 115 11.05 2.16 10.34
CA VAL A 115 11.85 3.38 10.30
C VAL A 115 11.85 4.04 11.68
N LYS A 116 12.83 4.91 11.91
CA LYS A 116 12.99 5.57 13.21
C LYS A 116 11.80 6.46 13.56
N GLY A 117 11.18 7.08 12.57
CA GLY A 117 10.05 7.98 12.78
C GLY A 117 9.51 8.49 11.46
N LEU A 118 8.33 9.09 11.52
CA LEU A 118 7.68 9.73 10.39
C LEU A 118 7.56 11.22 10.70
N VAL A 119 7.46 12.03 9.65
CA VAL A 119 7.39 13.50 9.82
C VAL A 119 6.10 13.90 10.52
N GLU A 120 4.98 13.20 10.23
CA GLU A 120 3.70 13.54 10.81
C GLU A 120 3.56 12.96 12.21
N ASP A 121 3.30 13.84 13.19
CA ASP A 121 3.08 13.42 14.58
C ASP A 121 1.85 12.53 14.67
N GLY A 122 1.97 11.44 15.42
CA GLY A 122 0.88 10.48 15.60
C GLY A 122 0.74 9.47 14.49
N ALA A 123 1.42 9.64 13.36
CA ALA A 123 1.41 8.64 12.30
C ALA A 123 2.22 7.42 12.72
N LYS A 124 1.64 6.24 12.59
CA LYS A 124 2.27 4.96 12.89
C LYS A 124 2.77 4.26 11.64
N LEU A 125 2.31 4.70 10.48
CA LEU A 125 2.71 4.15 9.19
C LEU A 125 2.52 5.20 8.09
N GLU A 126 3.20 4.94 6.97
CA GLU A 126 3.08 5.75 5.77
C GLU A 126 3.17 4.81 4.56
N ILE A 127 2.32 5.01 3.57
CA ILE A 127 2.26 4.16 2.38
C ILE A 127 2.56 5.02 1.15
N GLU A 128 3.56 4.63 0.37
CA GLU A 128 3.77 5.20 -0.96
C GLU A 128 3.54 4.13 -2.01
N ALA A 129 3.27 4.53 -3.23
CA ALA A 129 2.92 3.58 -4.27
C ALA A 129 3.33 4.08 -5.65
N THR A 130 3.43 3.13 -6.59
CA THR A 130 3.56 3.39 -8.01
C THR A 130 2.45 2.61 -8.71
N ALA A 131 1.80 3.25 -9.67
CA ALA A 131 0.75 2.62 -10.47
C ALA A 131 1.06 2.75 -11.95
N ALA A 132 0.62 1.78 -12.73
CA ALA A 132 0.72 1.78 -14.19
C ALA A 132 -0.69 1.92 -14.78
N LEU A 133 -0.88 2.96 -15.58
CA LEU A 133 -2.20 3.31 -16.10
C LEU A 133 -2.43 2.83 -17.54
#